data_0b11b21128ea6a37c0a991beb9a84e65
#
_entry.id   0b11b21128ea6a37c0a991beb9a84e65
#
_cell.length_a   1.000
_cell.length_b   1.000
_cell.length_c   1.000
_cell.angle_alpha   90.00
_cell.angle_beta   90.00
_cell.angle_gamma   90.00
#
_symmetry.space_group_name_H-M   'P 1'
#
loop_
_entity.id
_entity.type
_entity.pdbx_description
1 polymer ?
#
loop_
_entity_poly.entity_id
_entity_poly.type
_entity_poly.pdbx_seq_one_letter_code
_entity_poly.pdbx_strand_id
1 'polypeptide(L)'
;MIHVDSGRLIVKAPLILENARALLEAGRSALQSGEQIFDFSEVTEADSSALAVMLGWLRAAEQTDSTIKFSNMPTGVSSLAELYGVAELLPLA
;
A
#
# COMPACT_ATOMS: atom_id res chain seq x y z
N MET A 1 -3.94 9.87 -7.64
CA MET A 1 -2.96 9.13 -6.82
C MET A 1 -3.05 7.62 -7.00
N ILE A 2 -4.24 7.07 -7.04
CA ILE A 2 -4.43 5.64 -7.22
C ILE A 2 -5.38 5.41 -8.38
N HIS A 3 -4.94 4.59 -9.34
CA HIS A 3 -5.74 4.21 -10.49
C HIS A 3 -6.30 2.80 -10.25
N VAL A 4 -7.60 2.66 -10.34
CA VAL A 4 -8.27 1.37 -10.12
C VAL A 4 -8.48 0.69 -11.47
N ASP A 5 -8.02 -0.56 -11.56
CA ASP A 5 -8.13 -1.35 -12.77
C ASP A 5 -8.37 -2.82 -12.42
N SER A 6 -9.63 -3.24 -12.43
CA SER A 6 -10.03 -4.65 -12.28
C SER A 6 -9.41 -5.34 -11.06
N GLY A 7 -9.59 -4.75 -9.88
CA GLY A 7 -9.06 -5.31 -8.63
C GLY A 7 -7.61 -4.97 -8.36
N ARG A 8 -6.96 -4.24 -9.27
CA ARG A 8 -5.61 -3.76 -9.07
C ARG A 8 -5.65 -2.27 -8.78
N LEU A 9 -5.01 -1.88 -7.71
CA LEU A 9 -4.93 -0.48 -7.27
C LEU A 9 -3.51 0.02 -7.55
N ILE A 10 -3.35 0.74 -8.65
CA ILE A 10 -2.03 1.18 -9.10
C ILE A 10 -1.71 2.51 -8.45
N VAL A 11 -0.67 2.52 -7.60
CA VAL A 11 -0.25 3.72 -6.89
C VAL A 11 0.60 4.57 -7.81
N LYS A 12 0.18 5.82 -8.05
CA LYS A 12 0.80 6.70 -9.03
C LYS A 12 1.38 7.98 -8.40
N ALA A 13 1.70 7.94 -7.13
CA ALA A 13 2.30 9.07 -6.44
C ALA A 13 3.45 8.58 -5.57
N PRO A 14 4.43 9.44 -5.26
CA PRO A 14 5.51 9.05 -4.36
C PRO A 14 4.96 8.65 -2.99
N LEU A 15 5.51 7.57 -2.44
CA LEU A 15 5.16 7.09 -1.11
C LEU A 15 6.04 7.79 -0.08
N ILE A 16 5.81 9.08 0.08
CA ILE A 16 6.59 9.95 0.96
C ILE A 16 5.67 10.64 1.96
N LEU A 17 6.25 11.20 3.00
CA LEU A 17 5.51 11.80 4.11
C LEU A 17 4.49 12.84 3.65
N GLU A 18 4.86 13.69 2.69
CA GLU A 18 3.98 14.74 2.19
C GLU A 18 2.68 14.20 1.60
N ASN A 19 2.71 12.99 1.08
CA ASN A 19 1.55 12.36 0.45
C ASN A 19 0.85 11.34 1.33
N ALA A 20 1.38 11.08 2.52
CA ALA A 20 0.94 9.92 3.33
C ALA A 20 -0.56 9.96 3.64
N ARG A 21 -1.06 11.09 4.12
CA ARG A 21 -2.49 11.21 4.45
C ARG A 21 -3.37 11.05 3.23
N ALA A 22 -3.01 11.72 2.14
CA ALA A 22 -3.79 11.67 0.91
C ALA A 22 -3.80 10.26 0.31
N LEU A 23 -2.65 9.57 0.35
CA LEU A 23 -2.56 8.20 -0.14
C LEU A 23 -3.36 7.24 0.73
N LEU A 24 -3.31 7.40 2.05
CA LEU A 24 -4.10 6.57 2.95
C LEU A 24 -5.59 6.70 2.63
N GLU A 25 -6.08 7.93 2.50
CA GLU A 25 -7.48 8.17 2.18
C GLU A 25 -7.86 7.67 0.79
N ALA A 26 -6.99 7.87 -0.21
CA ALA A 26 -7.27 7.40 -1.57
C ALA A 26 -7.39 5.87 -1.61
N GLY A 27 -6.50 5.16 -0.92
CA GLY A 27 -6.55 3.71 -0.87
C GLY A 27 -7.77 3.21 -0.12
N ARG A 28 -8.09 3.83 1.01
CA ARG A 28 -9.29 3.44 1.77
C ARG A 28 -10.55 3.60 0.94
N SER A 29 -10.66 4.70 0.22
CA SER A 29 -11.83 4.98 -0.63
C SER A 29 -11.93 4.02 -1.81
N ALA A 30 -10.82 3.46 -2.26
CA ALA A 30 -10.79 2.55 -3.39
C ALA A 30 -11.06 1.09 -2.99
N LEU A 31 -11.03 0.76 -1.71
CA LEU A 31 -11.22 -0.62 -1.25
C LEU A 31 -12.64 -1.09 -1.52
N GLN A 32 -12.74 -2.31 -2.02
CA GLN A 32 -14.01 -3.01 -2.23
C GLN A 32 -13.90 -4.37 -1.57
N SER A 33 -15.03 -5.01 -1.31
CA SER A 33 -15.02 -6.36 -0.75
C SER A 33 -14.35 -7.32 -1.74
N GLY A 34 -13.69 -8.35 -1.20
CA GLY A 34 -12.97 -9.32 -2.01
C GLY A 34 -11.47 -9.03 -2.07
N GLU A 35 -10.80 -9.67 -2.99
CA GLU A 35 -9.35 -9.60 -3.10
C GLU A 35 -8.91 -8.47 -4.03
N GLN A 36 -7.95 -7.67 -3.56
CA GLN A 36 -7.41 -6.56 -4.34
C GLN A 36 -5.89 -6.53 -4.16
N ILE A 37 -5.19 -5.97 -5.15
CA ILE A 37 -3.74 -5.87 -5.15
C ILE A 37 -3.34 -4.41 -5.28
N PHE A 38 -2.57 -3.89 -4.31
CA PHE A 38 -1.91 -2.59 -4.44
C PHE A 38 -0.60 -2.81 -5.20
N ASP A 39 -0.47 -2.13 -6.32
CA ASP A 39 0.68 -2.26 -7.22
C ASP A 39 1.56 -1.03 -7.14
N PHE A 40 2.82 -1.21 -6.76
CA PHE A 40 3.79 -0.13 -6.62
C PHE A 40 4.76 -0.02 -7.78
N SER A 41 4.46 -0.66 -8.93
CA SER A 41 5.38 -0.67 -10.06
C SER A 41 5.72 0.72 -10.60
N GLU A 42 4.84 1.70 -10.38
CA GLU A 42 5.06 3.07 -10.83
C GLU A 42 5.57 4.00 -9.73
N VAL A 43 5.86 3.46 -8.55
CA VAL A 43 6.39 4.26 -7.46
C VAL A 43 7.91 4.32 -7.58
N THR A 44 8.43 5.53 -7.77
CA THR A 44 9.88 5.73 -7.94
C THR A 44 10.54 6.36 -6.72
N GLU A 45 9.75 6.84 -5.77
CA GLU A 45 10.26 7.49 -4.57
C GLU A 45 9.44 7.07 -3.37
N ALA A 46 10.09 6.67 -2.28
CA ALA A 46 9.43 6.25 -1.06
C ALA A 46 10.32 6.53 0.15
N ASP A 47 9.70 6.84 1.28
CA ASP A 47 10.39 6.94 2.55
C ASP A 47 9.71 6.03 3.59
N SER A 48 10.12 6.14 4.85
CA SER A 48 9.59 5.25 5.90
C SER A 48 8.09 5.43 6.14
N SER A 49 7.49 6.54 5.72
CA SER A 49 6.05 6.74 5.87
C SER A 49 5.24 5.76 5.03
N ALA A 50 5.87 5.16 4.00
CA ALA A 50 5.22 4.14 3.19
C ALA A 50 4.70 2.99 4.04
N LEU A 51 5.45 2.58 5.05
CA LEU A 51 5.03 1.48 5.93
C LEU A 51 3.78 1.82 6.70
N ALA A 52 3.70 3.05 7.23
CA ALA A 52 2.52 3.50 7.96
C ALA A 52 1.28 3.50 7.06
N VAL A 53 1.44 3.95 5.81
CA VAL A 53 0.35 3.97 4.84
C VAL A 53 -0.11 2.54 4.53
N MET A 54 0.84 1.65 4.25
CA MET A 54 0.52 0.25 3.92
C MET A 54 -0.18 -0.45 5.08
N LEU A 55 0.31 -0.26 6.31
CA LEU A 55 -0.33 -0.84 7.49
C LEU A 55 -1.72 -0.25 7.72
N GLY A 56 -1.89 1.03 7.43
CA GLY A 56 -3.20 1.69 7.48
C GLY A 56 -4.18 1.10 6.48
N TRP A 57 -3.71 0.78 5.27
CA TRP A 57 -4.56 0.12 4.27
C TRP A 57 -4.95 -1.29 4.71
N LEU A 58 -4.03 -2.03 5.33
CA LEU A 58 -4.36 -3.36 5.86
C LEU A 58 -5.43 -3.27 6.93
N ARG A 59 -5.34 -2.27 7.81
CA ARG A 59 -6.35 -2.08 8.84
C ARG A 59 -7.71 -1.73 8.24
N ALA A 60 -7.71 -0.86 7.23
CA ALA A 60 -8.94 -0.49 6.54
C ALA A 60 -9.56 -1.69 5.82
N ALA A 61 -8.73 -2.56 5.25
CA ALA A 61 -9.20 -3.75 4.58
C ALA A 61 -9.95 -4.69 5.54
N GLU A 62 -9.45 -4.84 6.76
CA GLU A 62 -10.13 -5.65 7.77
C GLU A 62 -11.53 -5.13 8.05
N GLN A 63 -11.72 -3.81 8.03
CA GLN A 63 -12.98 -3.18 8.33
C GLN A 63 -13.99 -3.22 7.17
N THR A 64 -13.51 -3.50 5.96
CA THR A 64 -14.35 -3.49 4.76
C THR A 64 -14.49 -4.87 4.11
N ASP A 65 -14.10 -5.91 4.84
CA ASP A 65 -14.19 -7.29 4.35
C ASP A 65 -13.38 -7.47 3.06
N SER A 66 -12.28 -6.74 2.95
CA SER A 66 -11.35 -6.83 1.83
C SER A 66 -10.13 -7.64 2.23
N THR A 67 -9.54 -8.33 1.24
CA THR A 67 -8.24 -8.96 1.39
C THR A 67 -7.29 -8.27 0.41
N ILE A 68 -6.22 -7.68 0.92
CA ILE A 68 -5.29 -6.98 0.04
C ILE A 68 -3.92 -7.61 0.08
N LYS A 69 -3.21 -7.49 -1.03
CA LYS A 69 -1.82 -7.91 -1.18
C LYS A 69 -1.06 -6.79 -1.86
N PHE A 70 0.25 -6.78 -1.68
CA PHE A 70 1.12 -5.78 -2.27
C PHE A 70 2.01 -6.41 -3.33
N SER A 71 2.10 -5.78 -4.50
CA SER A 71 2.98 -6.25 -5.57
C SER A 71 3.98 -5.16 -5.95
N ASN A 72 5.14 -5.59 -6.43
CA ASN A 72 6.20 -4.71 -6.90
C ASN A 72 6.65 -3.69 -5.83
N MET A 73 6.85 -4.20 -4.61
CA MET A 73 7.34 -3.37 -3.51
C MET A 73 8.65 -2.69 -3.86
N PRO A 74 8.76 -1.37 -3.63
CA PRO A 74 10.07 -0.72 -3.80
C PRO A 74 11.10 -1.34 -2.87
N THR A 75 12.31 -1.58 -3.38
CA THR A 75 13.37 -2.26 -2.63
C THR A 75 13.66 -1.57 -1.30
N GLY A 76 13.69 -0.24 -1.29
CA GLY A 76 13.94 0.50 -0.06
C GLY A 76 12.85 0.28 1.00
N VAL A 77 11.59 0.12 0.57
CA VAL A 77 10.49 -0.13 1.50
C VAL A 77 10.61 -1.53 2.09
N SER A 78 10.95 -2.52 1.27
CA SER A 78 11.17 -3.89 1.75
C SER A 78 12.29 -3.93 2.79
N SER A 79 13.38 -3.22 2.55
CA SER A 79 14.50 -3.16 3.49
C SER A 79 14.10 -2.51 4.81
N LEU A 80 13.32 -1.43 4.75
CA LEU A 80 12.83 -0.77 5.96
C LEU A 80 11.87 -1.68 6.74
N ALA A 81 11.02 -2.42 6.04
CA ALA A 81 10.10 -3.33 6.68
C ALA A 81 10.84 -4.41 7.48
N GLU A 82 11.92 -4.93 6.92
CA GLU A 82 12.75 -5.90 7.63
C GLU A 82 13.44 -5.27 8.83
N LEU A 83 13.99 -4.07 8.64
CA LEU A 83 14.69 -3.36 9.71
C LEU A 83 13.78 -3.09 10.91
N TYR A 84 12.53 -2.74 10.64
CA TYR A 84 11.57 -2.45 11.71
C TYR A 84 10.81 -3.68 12.21
N GLY A 85 11.10 -4.85 11.64
CA GLY A 85 10.47 -6.09 12.07
C GLY A 85 9.01 -6.23 11.67
N VAL A 86 8.57 -5.55 10.62
CA VAL A 86 7.16 -5.60 10.18
C VAL A 86 6.98 -6.29 8.82
N ALA A 87 8.05 -6.82 8.25
CA ALA A 87 7.96 -7.46 6.93
C ALA A 87 6.92 -8.59 6.91
N GLU A 88 6.81 -9.33 7.99
CA GLU A 88 5.85 -10.44 8.11
C GLU A 88 4.41 -10.00 8.07
N LEU A 89 4.13 -8.73 8.37
CA LEU A 89 2.78 -8.20 8.38
C LEU A 89 2.30 -7.81 7.00
N LEU A 90 3.20 -7.76 6.01
CA LEU A 90 2.89 -7.26 4.67
C LEU A 90 2.63 -8.43 3.73
N PRO A 91 1.36 -8.70 3.36
CA PRO A 91 1.06 -9.79 2.43
C PRO A 91 1.50 -9.42 1.03
N LEU A 92 2.40 -10.23 0.47
CA LEU A 92 2.94 -9.99 -0.87
C LEU A 92 2.22 -10.84 -1.90
N ALA A 93 1.97 -10.23 -3.05
CA ALA A 93 1.34 -10.94 -4.17
C ALA A 93 2.36 -11.75 -4.94
#